data_b9e6601bc5f5eacbe84b3207012ab5a8
#
_entry.id   b9e6601bc5f5eacbe84b3207012ab5a8
#
_cell.length_a   1.000
_cell.length_b   1.000
_cell.length_c   1.000
_cell.angle_alpha   90.00
_cell.angle_beta   90.00
_cell.angle_gamma   90.00
#
_symmetry.space_group_name_H-M   'P 1'
#
loop_
_entity.id
_entity.type
_entity.pdbx_description
1 polymer ?
#
loop_
_entity_poly.entity_id
_entity_poly.type
_entity_poly.pdbx_seq_one_letter_code
_entity_poly.pdbx_strand_id
1 'polypeptide(L)'
;MISLDLAVMEELADCYKAVDSGRAFQREQGFVQWTEEYPNLETLRSDITCGKGYAVKVDGAVAGYLCIDFDGEPAYDTIDGAWRTKGPYAVVHRMAFDRVFRGMGLADATFSRIEALCGARGVRNIRVDTDFPNLRMQHVLEKNGFVRCGVIIFQGSEKIAYDKTLP
;
A
#
# COMPACT_ATOMS: atom_id res chain seq x y z
N MET A 1 3.27 -20.65 2.65
CA MET A 1 3.40 -19.95 1.34
C MET A 1 2.67 -18.62 1.39
N ILE A 2 3.30 -17.57 0.91
CA ILE A 2 2.72 -16.23 0.86
C ILE A 2 2.20 -15.98 -0.56
N SER A 3 0.96 -15.50 -0.67
CA SER A 3 0.36 -15.12 -1.96
C SER A 3 -0.24 -13.72 -1.90
N LEU A 4 -0.42 -13.12 -3.07
CA LEU A 4 -1.11 -11.85 -3.26
C LEU A 4 -2.21 -12.10 -4.29
N ASP A 5 -3.46 -12.01 -3.87
CA ASP A 5 -4.62 -12.33 -4.69
C ASP A 5 -5.63 -11.18 -4.67
N LEU A 6 -6.41 -11.04 -5.73
CA LEU A 6 -7.57 -10.15 -5.69
C LEU A 6 -8.46 -10.55 -4.52
N ALA A 7 -8.76 -9.59 -3.66
CA ALA A 7 -9.66 -9.82 -2.53
C ALA A 7 -11.08 -10.02 -3.04
N VAL A 8 -11.79 -10.95 -2.42
CA VAL A 8 -13.21 -11.19 -2.68
C VAL A 8 -14.05 -10.65 -1.52
N MET A 9 -15.34 -10.41 -1.77
CA MET A 9 -16.20 -9.77 -0.78
C MET A 9 -16.35 -10.60 0.50
N GLU A 10 -16.24 -11.91 0.40
CA GLU A 10 -16.25 -12.83 1.57
C GLU A 10 -15.05 -12.62 2.49
N GLU A 11 -13.98 -12.00 1.98
CA GLU A 11 -12.76 -11.70 2.76
C GLU A 11 -12.75 -10.29 3.35
N LEU A 12 -13.80 -9.50 3.12
CA LEU A 12 -13.85 -8.10 3.53
C LEU A 12 -13.56 -7.91 5.03
N ALA A 13 -14.17 -8.73 5.88
CA ALA A 13 -13.98 -8.63 7.33
C ALA A 13 -12.53 -8.89 7.74
N ASP A 14 -11.90 -9.91 7.17
CA ASP A 14 -10.50 -10.24 7.45
C ASP A 14 -9.55 -9.19 6.90
N CYS A 15 -9.82 -8.64 5.73
CA CYS A 15 -9.06 -7.53 5.17
C CYS A 15 -9.16 -6.29 6.06
N TYR A 16 -10.37 -5.97 6.54
CA TYR A 16 -10.55 -4.84 7.43
C TYR A 16 -9.85 -5.04 8.78
N LYS A 17 -9.82 -6.26 9.28
CA LYS A 17 -9.06 -6.61 10.49
C LYS A 17 -7.57 -6.28 10.32
N ALA A 18 -7.01 -6.54 9.16
CA ALA A 18 -5.62 -6.18 8.86
C ALA A 18 -5.42 -4.65 8.87
N VAL A 19 -6.34 -3.90 8.28
CA VAL A 19 -6.31 -2.43 8.29
C VAL A 19 -6.44 -1.89 9.72
N ASP A 20 -7.34 -2.43 10.50
CA ASP A 20 -7.53 -2.03 11.90
C ASP A 20 -6.27 -2.32 12.74
N SER A 21 -5.63 -3.45 12.50
CA SER A 21 -4.35 -3.81 13.10
C SER A 21 -3.24 -2.81 12.71
N GLY A 22 -3.20 -2.39 11.45
CA GLY A 22 -2.28 -1.38 10.97
C GLY A 22 -2.48 -0.02 11.63
N ARG A 23 -3.74 0.37 11.80
CA ARG A 23 -4.12 1.60 12.52
C ARG A 23 -3.63 1.57 13.96
N ALA A 24 -3.84 0.47 14.66
CA ALA A 24 -3.36 0.30 16.03
C ALA A 24 -1.83 0.34 16.10
N PHE A 25 -1.16 -0.27 15.13
CA PHE A 25 0.29 -0.29 15.06
C PHE A 25 0.89 1.11 14.86
N GLN A 26 0.26 1.96 14.05
CA GLN A 26 0.65 3.35 13.90
C GLN A 26 0.60 4.10 15.23
N ARG A 27 -0.48 3.92 15.98
CA ARG A 27 -0.65 4.54 17.31
C ARG A 27 0.37 4.04 18.33
N GLU A 28 0.71 2.75 18.29
CA GLU A 28 1.79 2.19 19.11
C GLU A 28 3.13 2.84 18.80
N GLN A 29 3.36 3.25 17.55
CA GLN A 29 4.56 3.97 17.13
C GLN A 29 4.50 5.48 17.44
N GLY A 30 3.40 5.97 17.98
CA GLY A 30 3.26 7.35 18.43
C GLY A 30 2.73 8.34 17.40
N PHE A 31 2.08 7.87 16.32
CA PHE A 31 1.49 8.77 15.33
C PHE A 31 0.12 8.27 14.84
N VAL A 32 -0.64 9.17 14.24
CA VAL A 32 -1.95 8.87 13.66
C VAL A 32 -1.91 9.26 12.19
N GLN A 33 -1.78 8.27 11.30
CA GLN A 33 -1.93 8.45 9.87
C GLN A 33 -3.36 8.11 9.45
N TRP A 34 -3.88 7.00 9.98
CA TRP A 34 -5.24 6.52 9.72
C TRP A 34 -6.14 6.73 10.93
N THR A 35 -7.36 7.19 10.67
CA THR A 35 -8.41 7.30 11.68
C THR A 35 -9.47 6.23 11.45
N GLU A 36 -10.49 6.17 12.29
CA GLU A 36 -11.63 5.28 12.07
C GLU A 36 -12.45 5.67 10.84
N GLU A 37 -12.31 6.92 10.39
CA GLU A 37 -13.02 7.40 9.20
C GLU A 37 -12.34 7.02 7.89
N TYR A 38 -11.01 6.80 7.93
CA TYR A 38 -10.25 6.44 6.73
C TYR A 38 -8.94 5.71 7.08
N PRO A 39 -8.66 4.56 6.45
CA PRO A 39 -9.61 3.80 5.62
C PRO A 39 -10.65 3.10 6.50
N ASN A 40 -11.91 3.11 6.05
CA ASN A 40 -12.99 2.44 6.75
C ASN A 40 -13.50 1.22 5.96
N LEU A 41 -14.53 0.56 6.47
CA LEU A 41 -15.07 -0.65 5.83
C LEU A 41 -15.56 -0.36 4.40
N GLU A 42 -16.20 0.78 4.19
CA GLU A 42 -16.69 1.17 2.85
C GLU A 42 -15.55 1.47 1.88
N THR A 43 -14.41 1.97 2.37
CA THR A 43 -13.21 2.15 1.54
C THR A 43 -12.77 0.81 0.95
N LEU A 44 -12.69 -0.23 1.79
CA LEU A 44 -12.28 -1.56 1.35
C LEU A 44 -13.34 -2.21 0.45
N ARG A 45 -14.61 -2.05 0.79
CA ARG A 45 -15.72 -2.55 -0.03
C ARG A 45 -15.64 -1.98 -1.45
N SER A 46 -15.40 -0.69 -1.56
CA SER A 46 -15.25 -0.01 -2.85
C SER A 46 -14.03 -0.52 -3.61
N ASP A 47 -12.89 -0.66 -2.94
CA ASP A 47 -11.67 -1.21 -3.56
C ASP A 47 -11.93 -2.61 -4.13
N ILE A 48 -12.55 -3.48 -3.36
CA ILE A 48 -12.84 -4.87 -3.78
C ILE A 48 -13.81 -4.87 -4.95
N THR A 49 -14.89 -4.08 -4.88
CA THR A 49 -15.88 -3.96 -5.94
C THR A 49 -15.25 -3.49 -7.25
N CYS A 50 -14.28 -2.57 -7.17
CA CYS A 50 -13.59 -2.02 -8.35
C CYS A 50 -12.43 -2.88 -8.85
N GLY A 51 -12.16 -4.03 -8.23
CA GLY A 51 -11.04 -4.90 -8.62
C GLY A 51 -9.67 -4.34 -8.25
N LYS A 52 -9.60 -3.49 -7.24
CA LYS A 52 -8.36 -2.84 -6.77
C LYS A 52 -7.92 -3.31 -5.39
N GLY A 53 -8.76 -4.03 -4.66
CA GLY A 53 -8.43 -4.59 -3.35
C GLY A 53 -7.72 -5.93 -3.49
N TYR A 54 -6.63 -6.11 -2.76
CA TYR A 54 -5.83 -7.33 -2.77
C TYR A 54 -5.63 -7.83 -1.35
N ALA A 55 -5.67 -9.15 -1.20
CA ALA A 55 -5.38 -9.82 0.07
C ALA A 55 -4.01 -10.46 0.00
N VAL A 56 -3.21 -10.22 1.04
CA VAL A 56 -1.96 -10.98 1.27
C VAL A 56 -2.33 -12.18 2.14
N LYS A 57 -1.99 -13.37 1.68
CA LYS A 57 -2.35 -14.61 2.38
C LYS A 57 -1.11 -15.39 2.78
N VAL A 58 -1.19 -15.99 3.96
CA VAL A 58 -0.19 -16.95 4.46
C VAL A 58 -0.91 -18.28 4.59
N ASP A 59 -0.52 -19.24 3.80
CA ASP A 59 -1.14 -20.58 3.74
C ASP A 59 -2.67 -20.52 3.63
N GLY A 60 -3.16 -19.60 2.80
CA GLY A 60 -4.57 -19.40 2.52
C GLY A 60 -5.31 -18.49 3.49
N ALA A 61 -4.71 -18.12 4.62
CA ALA A 61 -5.33 -17.20 5.59
C ALA A 61 -4.98 -15.75 5.25
N VAL A 62 -5.96 -14.85 5.34
CA VAL A 62 -5.73 -13.41 5.11
C VAL A 62 -4.82 -12.86 6.22
N ALA A 63 -3.66 -12.38 5.83
CA ALA A 63 -2.66 -11.80 6.71
C ALA A 63 -2.47 -10.30 6.50
N GLY A 64 -2.94 -9.77 5.38
CA GLY A 64 -2.79 -8.36 5.05
C GLY A 64 -3.72 -7.92 3.94
N TYR A 65 -3.75 -6.61 3.75
CA TYR A 65 -4.57 -5.97 2.72
C TYR A 65 -3.81 -4.83 2.09
N LEU A 66 -4.05 -4.57 0.82
CA LEU A 66 -3.63 -3.37 0.14
C LEU A 66 -4.53 -3.08 -1.06
N CYS A 67 -4.50 -1.83 -1.50
CA CYS A 67 -5.07 -1.42 -2.77
C CYS A 67 -3.94 -1.29 -3.79
N ILE A 68 -4.13 -1.83 -4.98
CA ILE A 68 -3.24 -1.57 -6.12
C ILE A 68 -4.10 -0.94 -7.21
N ASP A 69 -3.77 0.28 -7.57
CA ASP A 69 -4.53 1.06 -8.56
C ASP A 69 -3.65 1.32 -9.79
N PHE A 70 -4.10 0.86 -10.95
CA PHE A 70 -3.42 1.07 -12.22
C PHE A 70 -3.97 2.27 -13.00
N ASP A 71 -4.98 2.96 -12.47
CA ASP A 71 -5.61 4.11 -13.12
C ASP A 71 -4.94 5.44 -12.76
N GLY A 72 -3.98 5.43 -11.84
CA GLY A 72 -3.27 6.62 -11.39
C GLY A 72 -3.90 7.26 -10.15
N GLU A 73 -3.27 8.32 -9.68
CA GLU A 73 -3.70 9.08 -8.50
C GLU A 73 -3.60 10.57 -8.81
N PRO A 74 -4.73 11.31 -8.84
CA PRO A 74 -4.70 12.74 -9.13
C PRO A 74 -3.78 13.57 -8.23
N ALA A 75 -3.64 13.20 -6.97
CA ALA A 75 -2.75 13.88 -6.03
C ALA A 75 -1.28 13.84 -6.48
N TYR A 76 -0.90 12.86 -7.29
CA TYR A 76 0.46 12.70 -7.78
C TYR A 76 0.80 13.62 -8.95
N ASP A 77 -0.20 14.26 -9.55
CA ASP A 77 0.01 15.18 -10.68
C ASP A 77 0.64 16.49 -10.26
N THR A 78 0.55 16.86 -8.98
CA THR A 78 1.07 18.11 -8.42
C THR A 78 2.09 17.86 -7.32
N ILE A 79 3.14 17.14 -7.65
CA ILE A 79 4.23 16.86 -6.72
C ILE A 79 5.12 18.09 -6.52
N ASP A 80 5.48 18.39 -5.27
CA ASP A 80 6.58 19.29 -4.95
C ASP A 80 7.86 18.46 -4.95
N GLY A 81 8.57 18.51 -6.05
CA GLY A 81 9.67 17.64 -6.38
C GLY A 81 9.49 17.11 -7.80
N ALA A 82 9.98 15.93 -8.08
CA ALA A 82 9.84 15.32 -9.40
C ALA A 82 9.83 13.80 -9.31
N TRP A 83 8.86 13.17 -9.96
CA TRP A 83 8.92 11.73 -10.21
C TRP A 83 10.11 11.43 -11.13
N ARG A 84 10.84 10.36 -10.83
CA ARG A 84 12.02 9.98 -11.64
C ARG A 84 11.64 9.39 -12.98
N THR A 85 10.43 8.85 -13.07
CA THR A 85 9.98 8.13 -14.25
C THR A 85 8.69 8.72 -14.78
N LYS A 86 8.45 8.52 -16.08
CA LYS A 86 7.24 8.89 -16.78
C LYS A 86 6.57 7.64 -17.34
N GLY A 87 5.31 7.76 -17.72
CA GLY A 87 4.54 6.66 -18.27
C GLY A 87 3.63 6.00 -17.25
N PRO A 88 3.01 4.88 -17.60
CA PRO A 88 2.06 4.20 -16.71
C PRO A 88 2.72 3.75 -15.41
N TYR A 89 1.98 3.85 -14.32
CA TYR A 89 2.45 3.44 -13.01
C TYR A 89 1.33 2.78 -12.22
N ALA A 90 1.70 1.91 -11.29
CA ALA A 90 0.81 1.37 -10.29
C ALA A 90 0.93 2.20 -9.02
N VAL A 91 -0.18 2.41 -8.33
CA VAL A 91 -0.21 3.05 -7.02
C VAL A 91 -0.53 2.01 -5.97
N VAL A 92 0.22 1.99 -4.89
CA VAL A 92 -0.06 1.14 -3.73
C VAL A 92 -0.62 2.01 -2.61
N HIS A 93 -1.83 1.70 -2.17
CA HIS A 93 -2.51 2.40 -1.09
C HIS A 93 -2.90 1.44 0.02
N ARG A 94 -2.99 1.95 1.25
CA ARG A 94 -3.64 1.28 2.36
C ARG A 94 -3.07 -0.11 2.66
N MET A 95 -1.75 -0.25 2.60
CA MET A 95 -1.09 -1.51 2.94
C MET A 95 -1.05 -1.69 4.47
N ALA A 96 -1.57 -2.81 4.92
CA ALA A 96 -1.57 -3.16 6.34
C ALA A 96 -1.53 -4.67 6.54
N PHE A 97 -1.00 -5.10 7.68
CA PHE A 97 -0.89 -6.50 8.04
C PHE A 97 -1.47 -6.75 9.43
N ASP A 98 -2.11 -7.92 9.59
CA ASP A 98 -2.61 -8.35 10.87
C ASP A 98 -1.42 -8.65 11.80
N ARG A 99 -1.53 -8.18 13.05
CA ARG A 99 -0.45 -8.33 14.05
C ARG A 99 -0.06 -9.78 14.32
N VAL A 100 -0.98 -10.72 14.13
CA VAL A 100 -0.73 -12.15 14.30
C VAL A 100 0.40 -12.64 13.39
N PHE A 101 0.61 -11.99 12.26
CA PHE A 101 1.62 -12.36 11.26
C PHE A 101 2.86 -11.48 11.29
N ARG A 102 3.05 -10.66 12.32
CA ARG A 102 4.24 -9.81 12.45
C ARG A 102 5.51 -10.66 12.57
N GLY A 103 6.61 -10.13 12.04
CA GLY A 103 7.90 -10.79 12.10
C GLY A 103 8.14 -11.84 11.03
N MET A 104 7.21 -11.98 10.07
CA MET A 104 7.30 -12.95 8.98
C MET A 104 7.86 -12.37 7.68
N GLY A 105 8.27 -11.10 7.67
CA GLY A 105 8.78 -10.45 6.46
C GLY A 105 7.71 -10.21 5.39
N LEU A 106 6.46 -10.01 5.78
CA LEU A 106 5.34 -9.91 4.85
C LEU A 106 5.43 -8.69 3.94
N ALA A 107 5.91 -7.55 4.46
CA ALA A 107 6.02 -6.34 3.65
C ALA A 107 6.97 -6.56 2.46
N ASP A 108 8.14 -7.12 2.69
CA ASP A 108 9.12 -7.41 1.64
C ASP A 108 8.57 -8.42 0.63
N ALA A 109 7.96 -9.50 1.12
CA ALA A 109 7.34 -10.51 0.26
C ALA A 109 6.20 -9.92 -0.58
N THR A 110 5.40 -9.02 0.02
CA THR A 110 4.30 -8.36 -0.68
C THR A 110 4.81 -7.47 -1.80
N PHE A 111 5.83 -6.65 -1.56
CA PHE A 111 6.41 -5.81 -2.61
C PHE A 111 6.97 -6.64 -3.76
N SER A 112 7.62 -7.76 -3.46
CA SER A 112 8.10 -8.68 -4.50
C SER A 112 6.95 -9.19 -5.38
N ARG A 113 5.81 -9.49 -4.80
CA ARG A 113 4.63 -9.95 -5.55
C ARG A 113 3.93 -8.82 -6.32
N ILE A 114 3.92 -7.61 -5.77
CA ILE A 114 3.43 -6.43 -6.49
C ILE A 114 4.26 -6.20 -7.75
N GLU A 115 5.57 -6.31 -7.65
CA GLU A 115 6.47 -6.16 -8.79
C GLU A 115 6.18 -7.19 -9.88
N ALA A 116 5.97 -8.44 -9.49
CA ALA A 116 5.61 -9.50 -10.43
C ALA A 116 4.27 -9.23 -11.11
N LEU A 117 3.28 -8.74 -10.36
CA LEU A 117 1.98 -8.38 -10.90
C LEU A 117 2.10 -7.21 -11.90
N CYS A 118 2.86 -6.18 -11.55
CA CYS A 118 3.10 -5.04 -12.43
C CYS A 118 3.81 -5.49 -13.72
N GLY A 119 4.83 -6.33 -13.60
CA GLY A 119 5.55 -6.87 -14.74
C GLY A 119 4.64 -7.65 -15.69
N ALA A 120 3.74 -8.46 -15.15
CA ALA A 120 2.77 -9.22 -15.94
C ALA A 120 1.78 -8.31 -16.69
N ARG A 121 1.58 -7.09 -16.21
CA ARG A 121 0.71 -6.09 -16.86
C ARG A 121 1.48 -5.11 -17.75
N GLY A 122 2.79 -5.25 -17.87
CA GLY A 122 3.62 -4.33 -18.63
C GLY A 122 3.78 -2.96 -17.97
N VAL A 123 3.50 -2.84 -16.68
CA VAL A 123 3.68 -1.61 -15.89
C VAL A 123 5.03 -1.67 -15.19
N ARG A 124 5.88 -0.67 -15.46
CA ARG A 124 7.26 -0.70 -14.99
C ARG A 124 7.53 0.27 -13.85
N ASN A 125 6.56 1.06 -13.44
CA ASN A 125 6.72 2.06 -12.41
C ASN A 125 5.71 1.83 -11.29
N ILE A 126 6.16 2.00 -10.05
CA ILE A 126 5.31 1.93 -8.86
C ILE A 126 5.50 3.23 -8.09
N ARG A 127 4.40 3.84 -7.66
CA ARG A 127 4.40 5.05 -6.84
C ARG A 127 3.66 4.79 -5.54
N VAL A 128 4.23 5.30 -4.45
CA VAL A 128 3.68 5.13 -3.10
C VAL A 128 3.91 6.43 -2.34
N ASP A 129 3.02 6.77 -1.43
CA ASP A 129 3.24 7.83 -0.47
C ASP A 129 3.06 7.31 0.96
N THR A 130 3.67 8.00 1.91
CA THR A 130 3.51 7.71 3.33
C THR A 130 3.65 8.98 4.17
N ASP A 131 3.16 8.92 5.39
CA ASP A 131 3.19 10.04 6.31
C ASP A 131 4.62 10.29 6.84
N PHE A 132 4.92 11.55 7.13
CA PHE A 132 6.25 11.94 7.64
C PHE A 132 6.65 11.22 8.92
N PRO A 133 5.78 11.02 9.92
CA PRO A 133 6.16 10.28 11.13
C PRO A 133 6.19 8.75 10.95
N ASN A 134 5.78 8.22 9.80
CA ASN A 134 5.77 6.77 9.56
C ASN A 134 7.16 6.27 9.16
N LEU A 135 8.10 6.28 10.10
CA LEU A 135 9.48 5.90 9.84
C LEU A 135 9.61 4.44 9.41
N ARG A 136 8.75 3.58 9.92
CA ARG A 136 8.77 2.16 9.56
C ARG A 136 8.43 1.96 8.09
N MET A 137 7.40 2.60 7.58
CA MET A 137 7.05 2.49 6.16
C MET A 137 8.12 3.12 5.27
N GLN A 138 8.70 4.24 5.68
CA GLN A 138 9.81 4.84 4.96
C GLN A 138 10.99 3.87 4.84
N HIS A 139 11.33 3.18 5.92
CA HIS A 139 12.37 2.16 5.92
C HIS A 139 12.03 0.98 5.00
N VAL A 140 10.79 0.49 5.06
CA VAL A 140 10.32 -0.60 4.19
C VAL A 140 10.42 -0.20 2.71
N LEU A 141 10.00 1.00 2.36
CA LEU A 141 10.06 1.49 0.98
C LEU A 141 11.51 1.58 0.48
N GLU A 142 12.38 2.21 1.26
CA GLU A 142 13.80 2.35 0.90
C GLU A 142 14.49 0.99 0.78
N LYS A 143 14.23 0.08 1.72
CA LYS A 143 14.75 -1.28 1.68
C LYS A 143 14.32 -2.03 0.42
N ASN A 144 13.13 -1.76 -0.09
CA ASN A 144 12.60 -2.38 -1.30
C ASN A 144 12.92 -1.60 -2.58
N GLY A 145 13.87 -0.67 -2.52
CA GLY A 145 14.40 0.00 -3.70
C GLY A 145 13.61 1.23 -4.14
N PHE A 146 12.67 1.70 -3.35
CA PHE A 146 11.96 2.95 -3.64
C PHE A 146 12.85 4.15 -3.31
N VAL A 147 12.72 5.21 -4.09
CA VAL A 147 13.48 6.45 -3.93
C VAL A 147 12.52 7.60 -3.67
N ARG A 148 12.87 8.43 -2.71
CA ARG A 148 12.10 9.62 -2.38
C ARG A 148 12.15 10.63 -3.52
N CYS A 149 10.97 11.11 -3.93
CA CYS A 149 10.81 12.01 -5.07
C CYS A 149 10.38 13.41 -4.67
N GLY A 150 9.72 13.57 -3.53
CA GLY A 150 9.23 14.86 -3.08
C GLY A 150 8.05 14.72 -2.15
N VAL A 151 7.18 15.72 -2.16
CA VAL A 151 6.01 15.83 -1.29
C VAL A 151 4.76 15.98 -2.13
N ILE A 152 3.72 15.24 -1.77
CA ILE A 152 2.38 15.40 -2.35
C ILE A 152 1.39 15.75 -1.23
N ILE A 153 0.24 16.25 -1.62
CA ILE A 153 -0.86 16.49 -0.68
C ILE A 153 -1.95 15.47 -0.97
N PHE A 154 -2.25 14.63 0.01
CA PHE A 154 -3.29 13.63 -0.10
C PHE A 154 -4.27 13.83 1.06
N GLN A 155 -5.55 14.01 0.72
CA GLN A 155 -6.61 14.28 1.70
C GLN A 155 -6.26 15.43 2.66
N GLY A 156 -5.70 16.52 2.11
CA GLY A 156 -5.38 17.72 2.85
C GLY A 156 -4.13 17.65 3.73
N SER A 157 -3.35 16.59 3.62
CA SER A 157 -2.15 16.38 4.41
C SER A 157 -0.93 16.12 3.52
N GLU A 158 0.21 16.65 3.92
CA GLU A 158 1.48 16.41 3.22
C GLU A 158 1.95 14.98 3.44
N LYS A 159 2.38 14.33 2.36
CA LYS A 159 2.94 12.98 2.36
C LYS A 159 4.27 12.97 1.62
N ILE A 160 5.14 12.06 2.01
CA ILE A 160 6.38 11.80 1.28
C ILE A 160 6.08 10.86 0.12
N ALA A 161 6.47 11.28 -1.08
CA ALA A 161 6.26 10.51 -2.30
C ALA A 161 7.50 9.73 -2.68
N TYR A 162 7.29 8.48 -3.07
CA TYR A 162 8.34 7.54 -3.48
C TYR A 162 7.98 6.92 -4.82
N ASP A 163 8.98 6.59 -5.63
CA ASP A 163 8.78 5.75 -6.80
C ASP A 163 9.83 4.66 -6.91
N LYS A 164 9.51 3.66 -7.71
CA LYS A 164 10.42 2.58 -8.08
C LYS A 164 10.20 2.24 -9.55
N THR A 165 11.30 2.09 -10.29
CA THR A 165 11.29 1.57 -11.66
C THR A 165 11.67 0.10 -11.63
N LEU A 166 10.90 -0.72 -12.33
CA LEU A 166 11.17 -2.14 -12.48
C LEU A 166 12.08 -2.39 -13.70
N PRO A 167 12.94 -3.42 -13.63
CA PRO A 167 13.80 -3.77 -14.75
C PRO A 167 13.08 -4.18 -16.02
#